data_a4658b336dd3db949ab46b68b0b8d31f
#
_entry.id   a4658b336dd3db949ab46b68b0b8d31f
#
_cell.length_a   1.000
_cell.length_b   1.000
_cell.length_c   1.000
_cell.angle_alpha   90.00
_cell.angle_beta   90.00
_cell.angle_gamma   90.00
#
_symmetry.space_group_name_H-M   'P 1'
#
loop_
_entity.id
_entity.type
_entity.pdbx_description
1 polymer ?
#
loop_
_entity_poly.entity_id
_entity_poly.type
_entity_poly.pdbx_seq_one_letter_code
_entity_poly.pdbx_strand_id
1 'polypeptide(L)'
;MKSAVLVMFLFFFLPSFPQDAKQPIVYVKHLEPPHYPALGRQAQIQGTVIVKLTIGADGVVLSTESLAQDGEKLAHLLLREETEKLVKKWTFGCVNCSPNVPFEKTIKFIYRLEGEGIPYDDSRVVMELPDEVTITASPRECDHCPPKKAIK
;
A
#
# COMPACT_ATOMS: atom_id res chain seq x y z
N MET A 1 63.51 -45.58 -14.39
CA MET A 1 62.54 -45.46 -13.25
C MET A 1 62.20 -44.02 -13.13
N LYS A 2 61.00 -43.65 -13.60
CA LYS A 2 60.49 -42.25 -13.56
C LYS A 2 59.36 -42.19 -12.53
N SER A 3 59.63 -41.53 -11.38
CA SER A 3 58.58 -41.28 -10.34
C SER A 3 57.72 -40.05 -10.73
N ALA A 4 56.48 -40.30 -10.93
CA ALA A 4 55.47 -39.23 -11.12
C ALA A 4 54.94 -38.78 -9.75
N VAL A 5 55.22 -37.53 -9.41
CA VAL A 5 54.65 -36.87 -8.20
C VAL A 5 53.24 -36.32 -8.57
N LEU A 6 52.22 -36.94 -8.02
CA LEU A 6 50.82 -36.53 -8.14
C LEU A 6 50.56 -35.45 -7.08
N VAL A 7 50.49 -34.18 -7.48
CA VAL A 7 50.10 -33.06 -6.62
C VAL A 7 48.58 -32.99 -6.60
N MET A 8 47.99 -33.42 -5.49
CA MET A 8 46.55 -33.39 -5.23
C MET A 8 46.16 -32.01 -4.68
N PHE A 9 45.57 -31.15 -5.53
CA PHE A 9 45.02 -29.85 -5.13
C PHE A 9 43.73 -30.08 -4.35
N LEU A 10 43.78 -29.96 -3.03
CA LEU A 10 42.60 -29.91 -2.17
C LEU A 10 41.99 -28.51 -2.30
N PHE A 11 40.90 -28.39 -3.08
CA PHE A 11 40.05 -27.21 -3.07
C PHE A 11 39.29 -27.16 -1.74
N PHE A 12 39.73 -26.30 -0.83
CA PHE A 12 38.95 -25.93 0.36
C PHE A 12 37.74 -25.12 -0.08
N PHE A 13 36.59 -25.77 -0.20
CA PHE A 13 35.29 -25.09 -0.25
C PHE A 13 35.02 -24.46 1.13
N LEU A 14 35.33 -23.18 1.29
CA LEU A 14 34.86 -22.40 2.44
C LEU A 14 33.36 -22.21 2.28
N PRO A 15 32.52 -22.67 3.26
CA PRO A 15 31.11 -22.35 3.24
C PRO A 15 30.99 -20.84 3.43
N SER A 16 30.48 -20.14 2.40
CA SER A 16 30.04 -18.76 2.53
C SER A 16 28.80 -18.77 3.45
N PHE A 17 28.99 -18.40 4.70
CA PHE A 17 27.89 -18.15 5.60
C PHE A 17 27.09 -16.97 5.03
N PRO A 18 25.74 -17.09 4.86
CA PRO A 18 24.92 -15.96 4.48
C PRO A 18 25.10 -14.88 5.55
N GLN A 19 25.63 -13.72 5.16
CA GLN A 19 25.59 -12.53 6.00
C GLN A 19 24.13 -12.26 6.32
N ASP A 20 23.82 -12.13 7.59
CA ASP A 20 22.50 -11.70 8.11
C ASP A 20 22.18 -10.31 7.54
N ALA A 21 21.67 -10.28 6.33
CA ALA A 21 21.24 -9.06 5.69
C ALA A 21 20.00 -8.58 6.47
N LYS A 22 20.19 -7.59 7.34
CA LYS A 22 19.09 -6.95 8.08
C LYS A 22 18.01 -6.56 7.08
N GLN A 23 16.80 -7.06 7.31
CA GLN A 23 15.69 -6.77 6.41
C GLN A 23 15.42 -5.25 6.32
N PRO A 24 15.09 -4.75 5.13
CA PRO A 24 14.75 -3.35 4.95
C PRO A 24 13.48 -3.01 5.74
N ILE A 25 13.51 -1.92 6.50
CA ILE A 25 12.37 -1.43 7.28
C ILE A 25 11.93 -0.12 6.64
N VAL A 26 10.76 -0.14 6.01
CA VAL A 26 10.13 1.03 5.42
C VAL A 26 9.21 1.68 6.45
N TYR A 27 9.26 3.01 6.56
CA TYR A 27 8.38 3.80 7.43
C TYR A 27 7.93 5.08 6.73
N VAL A 28 6.82 5.64 7.20
CA VAL A 28 6.29 6.91 6.68
C VAL A 28 6.94 8.07 7.42
N LYS A 29 7.53 9.03 6.69
CA LYS A 29 8.10 10.28 7.23
C LYS A 29 7.07 11.39 7.32
N HIS A 30 6.28 11.53 6.25
CA HIS A 30 5.22 12.53 6.17
C HIS A 30 4.02 11.89 5.47
N LEU A 31 2.84 12.14 5.98
CA LEU A 31 1.59 11.70 5.39
C LEU A 31 0.59 12.87 5.33
N GLU A 32 -0.17 12.92 4.26
CA GLU A 32 -1.42 13.67 4.21
C GLU A 32 -2.52 12.77 4.79
N PRO A 33 -3.36 13.25 5.71
CA PRO A 33 -4.39 12.42 6.33
C PRO A 33 -5.35 11.85 5.27
N PRO A 34 -5.54 10.52 5.25
CA PRO A 34 -6.52 9.91 4.35
C PRO A 34 -7.94 10.33 4.75
N HIS A 35 -8.78 10.49 3.74
CA HIS A 35 -10.21 10.77 3.95
C HIS A 35 -11.05 9.91 3.00
N TYR A 36 -12.31 9.72 3.34
CA TYR A 36 -13.23 9.00 2.47
C TYR A 36 -13.69 9.90 1.33
N PRO A 37 -13.53 9.50 0.05
CA PRO A 37 -13.98 10.31 -1.09
C PRO A 37 -15.48 10.65 -1.01
N ALA A 38 -15.84 11.91 -1.17
CA ALA A 38 -17.24 12.36 -1.05
C ALA A 38 -18.18 11.63 -2.02
N LEU A 39 -17.76 11.44 -3.27
CA LEU A 39 -18.52 10.67 -4.26
C LEU A 39 -18.65 9.19 -3.88
N GLY A 40 -17.60 8.62 -3.25
CA GLY A 40 -17.64 7.26 -2.73
C GLY A 40 -18.68 7.09 -1.64
N ARG A 41 -18.81 8.08 -0.74
CA ARG A 41 -19.84 8.10 0.31
C ARG A 41 -21.25 8.21 -0.28
N GLN A 42 -21.46 9.11 -1.24
CA GLN A 42 -22.75 9.30 -1.92
C GLN A 42 -23.19 8.07 -2.69
N ALA A 43 -22.28 7.45 -3.41
CA ALA A 43 -22.53 6.23 -4.18
C ALA A 43 -22.49 4.95 -3.35
N GLN A 44 -22.23 5.06 -2.05
CA GLN A 44 -22.09 3.94 -1.09
C GLN A 44 -21.07 2.88 -1.54
N ILE A 45 -19.95 3.35 -2.10
CA ILE A 45 -18.89 2.49 -2.61
C ILE A 45 -17.96 2.14 -1.45
N GLN A 46 -17.84 0.85 -1.15
CA GLN A 46 -16.91 0.30 -0.15
C GLN A 46 -15.97 -0.68 -0.84
N GLY A 47 -14.81 -0.91 -0.25
CA GLY A 47 -13.90 -1.92 -0.77
C GLY A 47 -12.48 -1.76 -0.29
N THR A 48 -11.60 -2.60 -0.83
CA THR A 48 -10.18 -2.59 -0.54
C THR A 48 -9.42 -2.17 -1.78
N VAL A 49 -8.47 -1.26 -1.60
CA VAL A 49 -7.53 -0.83 -2.63
C VAL A 49 -6.12 -1.23 -2.18
N ILE A 50 -5.42 -2.00 -2.98
CA ILE A 50 -4.04 -2.37 -2.73
C ILE A 50 -3.17 -1.59 -3.70
N VAL A 51 -2.26 -0.77 -3.18
CA VAL A 51 -1.38 0.07 -3.99
C VAL A 51 0.06 -0.36 -3.78
N LYS A 52 0.74 -0.70 -4.86
CA LYS A 52 2.18 -0.89 -4.91
C LYS A 52 2.84 0.45 -5.24
N LEU A 53 3.80 0.84 -4.42
CA LEU A 53 4.56 2.07 -4.56
C LEU A 53 5.98 1.76 -4.97
N THR A 54 6.52 2.52 -5.92
CA THR A 54 7.96 2.62 -6.14
C THR A 54 8.42 3.94 -5.54
N ILE A 55 9.35 3.88 -4.61
CA ILE A 55 9.79 5.02 -3.80
C ILE A 55 11.25 5.28 -4.11
N GLY A 56 11.59 6.53 -4.39
CA GLY A 56 12.96 6.95 -4.62
C GLY A 56 13.83 6.86 -3.37
N ALA A 57 15.14 6.88 -3.54
CA ALA A 57 16.09 6.88 -2.43
C ALA A 57 15.94 8.11 -1.50
N ASP A 58 15.36 9.19 -2.01
CA ASP A 58 14.99 10.41 -1.27
C ASP A 58 13.70 10.26 -0.46
N GLY A 59 12.95 9.17 -0.68
CA GLY A 59 11.68 8.86 -0.02
C GLY A 59 10.45 9.38 -0.75
N VAL A 60 10.59 9.98 -1.92
CA VAL A 60 9.47 10.47 -2.73
C VAL A 60 8.86 9.31 -3.54
N VAL A 61 7.54 9.27 -3.64
CA VAL A 61 6.84 8.28 -4.46
C VAL A 61 7.03 8.61 -5.94
N LEU A 62 7.73 7.72 -6.65
CA LEU A 62 8.02 7.85 -8.08
C LEU A 62 6.86 7.35 -8.95
N SER A 63 6.27 6.23 -8.55
CA SER A 63 5.13 5.64 -9.25
C SER A 63 4.21 4.88 -8.30
N THR A 64 2.95 4.75 -8.71
CA THR A 64 1.91 3.99 -8.02
C THR A 64 1.27 3.02 -9.00
N GLU A 65 1.02 1.81 -8.55
CA GLU A 65 0.31 0.78 -9.29
C GLU A 65 -0.76 0.18 -8.37
N SER A 66 -2.03 0.37 -8.71
CA SER A 66 -3.10 -0.30 -7.99
C SER A 66 -3.25 -1.72 -8.52
N LEU A 67 -3.16 -2.69 -7.61
CA LEU A 67 -3.38 -4.08 -7.93
C LEU A 67 -4.88 -4.32 -8.11
N ALA A 68 -5.28 -4.70 -9.33
CA ALA A 68 -6.67 -5.03 -9.62
C ALA A 68 -7.08 -6.27 -8.83
N GLN A 69 -8.27 -6.22 -8.23
CA GLN A 69 -8.90 -7.41 -7.66
C GLN A 69 -9.90 -7.97 -8.69
N ASP A 70 -9.92 -9.30 -8.84
CA ASP A 70 -10.83 -9.98 -9.75
C ASP A 70 -12.29 -9.58 -9.44
N GLY A 71 -13.03 -9.14 -10.49
CA GLY A 71 -14.41 -8.68 -10.35
C GLY A 71 -14.57 -7.22 -9.93
N GLU A 72 -13.52 -6.41 -10.03
CA GLU A 72 -13.57 -4.98 -9.67
C GLU A 72 -14.60 -4.24 -10.52
N LYS A 73 -15.61 -3.67 -9.85
CA LYS A 73 -16.64 -2.85 -10.49
C LYS A 73 -16.06 -1.47 -10.82
N LEU A 74 -16.60 -0.83 -11.87
CA LEU A 74 -16.24 0.54 -12.28
C LEU A 74 -16.26 1.54 -11.08
N ALA A 75 -17.15 1.30 -10.12
CA ALA A 75 -17.26 2.07 -8.89
C ALA A 75 -15.96 2.08 -8.05
N HIS A 76 -15.18 1.01 -8.08
CA HIS A 76 -13.92 0.93 -7.32
C HIS A 76 -12.81 1.79 -7.94
N LEU A 77 -12.92 2.17 -9.22
CA LEU A 77 -11.96 3.06 -9.87
C LEU A 77 -11.83 4.40 -9.15
N LEU A 78 -12.95 4.91 -8.61
CA LEU A 78 -12.95 6.15 -7.83
C LEU A 78 -12.06 6.04 -6.58
N LEU A 79 -12.21 4.95 -5.81
CA LEU A 79 -11.40 4.73 -4.62
C LEU A 79 -9.91 4.57 -4.98
N ARG A 80 -9.62 3.89 -6.08
CA ARG A 80 -8.25 3.71 -6.59
C ARG A 80 -7.60 5.05 -6.92
N GLU A 81 -8.24 5.84 -7.78
CA GLU A 81 -7.71 7.12 -8.23
C GLU A 81 -7.43 8.06 -7.05
N GLU A 82 -8.37 8.15 -6.10
CA GLU A 82 -8.21 9.00 -4.92
C GLU A 82 -7.09 8.47 -4.00
N THR A 83 -6.99 7.14 -3.83
CA THR A 83 -5.89 6.53 -3.07
C THR A 83 -4.54 6.79 -3.71
N GLU A 84 -4.42 6.64 -5.03
CA GLU A 84 -3.17 6.89 -5.75
C GLU A 84 -2.75 8.37 -5.68
N LYS A 85 -3.70 9.30 -5.79
CA LYS A 85 -3.43 10.73 -5.60
C LYS A 85 -2.95 11.04 -4.19
N LEU A 86 -3.55 10.39 -3.18
CA LEU A 86 -3.19 10.56 -1.78
C LEU A 86 -1.76 10.09 -1.51
N VAL A 87 -1.43 8.87 -1.87
CA VAL A 87 -0.12 8.28 -1.54
C VAL A 87 1.04 8.94 -2.27
N LYS A 88 0.81 9.59 -3.41
CA LYS A 88 1.81 10.41 -4.12
C LYS A 88 2.27 11.63 -3.32
N LYS A 89 1.48 12.06 -2.34
CA LYS A 89 1.83 13.18 -1.44
C LYS A 89 2.56 12.72 -0.18
N TRP A 90 2.65 11.41 0.03
CA TRP A 90 3.36 10.85 1.17
C TRP A 90 4.86 10.77 0.90
N THR A 91 5.65 10.83 1.96
CA THR A 91 7.09 10.56 1.88
C THR A 91 7.48 9.46 2.84
N PHE A 92 8.46 8.67 2.44
CA PHE A 92 8.88 7.47 3.14
C PHE A 92 10.34 7.53 3.55
N GLY A 93 10.71 6.69 4.49
CA GLY A 93 12.09 6.39 4.81
C GLY A 93 12.32 4.89 4.80
N CYS A 94 13.57 4.52 4.65
CA CYS A 94 13.97 3.13 4.75
C CYS A 94 15.25 2.98 5.58
N VAL A 95 15.23 2.04 6.51
CA VAL A 95 16.41 1.60 7.26
C VAL A 95 16.90 0.30 6.63
N ASN A 96 18.21 0.14 6.48
CA ASN A 96 18.85 -1.02 5.84
C ASN A 96 18.52 -1.18 4.33
N CYS A 97 18.01 -0.13 3.66
CA CYS A 97 17.93 -0.13 2.21
C CYS A 97 19.28 0.21 1.58
N SER A 98 19.49 -0.25 0.36
CA SER A 98 20.67 0.13 -0.43
C SER A 98 20.64 1.64 -0.72
N PRO A 99 21.74 2.37 -0.49
CA PRO A 99 21.80 3.79 -0.79
C PRO A 99 21.62 4.02 -2.30
N ASN A 100 20.88 5.10 -2.63
CA ASN A 100 20.64 5.53 -4.02
C ASN A 100 19.86 4.53 -4.90
N VAL A 101 19.23 3.52 -4.31
CA VAL A 101 18.39 2.57 -5.03
C VAL A 101 16.93 2.77 -4.63
N PRO A 102 16.01 2.91 -5.60
CA PRO A 102 14.58 2.91 -5.31
C PRO A 102 14.14 1.61 -4.61
N PHE A 103 13.13 1.72 -3.76
CA PHE A 103 12.57 0.57 -3.05
C PHE A 103 11.05 0.51 -3.25
N GLU A 104 10.49 -0.66 -3.04
CA GLU A 104 9.06 -0.89 -3.22
C GLU A 104 8.35 -1.06 -1.88
N LYS A 105 7.10 -0.63 -1.82
CA LYS A 105 6.20 -0.87 -0.70
C LYS A 105 4.78 -1.07 -1.19
N THR A 106 4.10 -2.05 -0.63
CA THR A 106 2.67 -2.25 -0.87
C THR A 106 1.89 -1.82 0.36
N ILE A 107 0.82 -1.04 0.17
CA ILE A 107 -0.07 -0.56 1.22
C ILE A 107 -1.49 -0.95 0.87
N LYS A 108 -2.22 -1.45 1.86
CA LYS A 108 -3.63 -1.83 1.75
C LYS A 108 -4.50 -0.75 2.36
N PHE A 109 -5.45 -0.23 1.60
CA PHE A 109 -6.46 0.72 2.04
C PHE A 109 -7.83 0.03 2.10
N ILE A 110 -8.50 0.13 3.24
CA ILE A 110 -9.82 -0.46 3.45
C ILE A 110 -10.82 0.68 3.67
N TYR A 111 -11.79 0.80 2.77
CA TYR A 111 -12.86 1.79 2.82
C TYR A 111 -14.14 1.14 3.31
N ARG A 112 -14.67 1.61 4.45
CA ARG A 112 -15.90 1.11 5.07
C ARG A 112 -16.90 2.23 5.30
N LEU A 113 -18.18 1.93 5.16
CA LEU A 113 -19.28 2.81 5.53
C LEU A 113 -20.00 2.22 6.73
N GLU A 114 -20.07 2.97 7.82
CA GLU A 114 -20.77 2.61 9.05
C GLU A 114 -21.89 3.62 9.31
N GLY A 115 -23.09 3.12 9.72
CA GLY A 115 -24.30 3.94 9.77
C GLY A 115 -24.36 4.93 10.94
N GLU A 116 -23.54 4.80 12.00
CA GLU A 116 -23.70 5.57 13.23
C GLU A 116 -22.37 6.05 13.80
N GLY A 117 -22.39 7.22 14.45
CA GLY A 117 -21.31 7.70 15.33
C GLY A 117 -20.14 8.42 14.68
N ILE A 118 -20.13 8.61 13.35
CA ILE A 118 -19.12 9.40 12.65
C ILE A 118 -19.77 10.69 12.15
N PRO A 119 -19.22 11.89 12.47
CA PRO A 119 -19.76 13.14 11.96
C PRO A 119 -19.86 13.16 10.45
N TYR A 120 -20.87 13.83 9.92
CA TYR A 120 -21.23 13.83 8.50
C TYR A 120 -20.07 14.20 7.56
N ASP A 121 -19.19 15.10 7.99
CA ASP A 121 -18.04 15.57 7.19
C ASP A 121 -16.72 14.92 7.60
N ASP A 122 -16.74 13.96 8.51
CA ASP A 122 -15.53 13.34 9.06
C ASP A 122 -15.35 11.89 8.61
N SER A 123 -14.14 11.40 8.78
CA SER A 123 -13.76 10.01 8.55
C SER A 123 -12.92 9.54 9.73
N ARG A 124 -13.27 8.38 10.28
CA ARG A 124 -12.39 7.72 11.25
C ARG A 124 -11.30 6.98 10.49
N VAL A 125 -10.05 7.26 10.83
CA VAL A 125 -8.89 6.63 10.20
C VAL A 125 -8.12 5.83 11.25
N VAL A 126 -7.88 4.56 10.95
CA VAL A 126 -7.00 3.68 11.72
C VAL A 126 -5.85 3.31 10.80
N MET A 127 -4.62 3.55 11.26
CA MET A 127 -3.42 3.32 10.46
C MET A 127 -2.50 2.33 11.17
N GLU A 128 -2.22 1.22 10.51
CA GLU A 128 -1.18 0.25 10.87
C GLU A 128 -0.03 0.38 9.87
N LEU A 129 0.62 1.55 9.91
CA LEU A 129 1.64 1.91 8.94
C LEU A 129 2.92 1.09 9.11
N PRO A 130 3.57 0.77 7.99
CA PRO A 130 3.27 1.20 6.61
C PRO A 130 2.42 0.20 5.81
N ASP A 131 1.67 -0.69 6.43
CA ASP A 131 1.08 -1.86 5.76
C ASP A 131 -0.42 -1.70 5.47
N GLU A 132 -1.19 -1.14 6.42
CA GLU A 132 -2.64 -1.05 6.27
C GLU A 132 -3.19 0.29 6.79
N VAL A 133 -4.21 0.79 6.09
CA VAL A 133 -4.98 1.97 6.44
C VAL A 133 -6.47 1.65 6.31
N THR A 134 -7.22 1.75 7.40
CA THR A 134 -8.69 1.61 7.39
C THR A 134 -9.34 2.99 7.51
N ILE A 135 -10.22 3.33 6.58
CA ILE A 135 -10.95 4.60 6.50
C ILE A 135 -12.44 4.29 6.61
N THR A 136 -13.05 4.73 7.70
CA THR A 136 -14.47 4.53 7.98
C THR A 136 -15.20 5.86 7.96
N ALA A 137 -16.31 5.94 7.24
CA ALA A 137 -17.16 7.12 7.17
C ALA A 137 -18.64 6.74 7.25
N SER A 138 -19.51 7.71 7.54
CA SER A 138 -20.96 7.52 7.42
C SER A 138 -21.38 7.63 5.94
N PRO A 139 -22.33 6.81 5.48
CA PRO A 139 -22.91 6.98 4.15
C PRO A 139 -23.56 8.36 4.03
N ARG A 140 -23.44 8.99 2.87
CA ARG A 140 -24.17 10.22 2.57
C ARG A 140 -25.54 9.87 2.07
N GLU A 141 -26.58 10.35 2.75
CA GLU A 141 -27.92 10.36 2.16
C GLU A 141 -28.00 11.44 1.09
N CYS A 142 -28.67 11.10 0.01
CA CYS A 142 -28.87 11.99 -1.11
C CYS A 142 -30.10 12.83 -0.81
N ASP A 143 -29.96 14.08 -0.35
CA ASP A 143 -31.08 14.96 0.00
C ASP A 143 -32.07 15.20 -1.15
N HIS A 144 -31.68 14.88 -2.39
CA HIS A 144 -32.47 15.08 -3.60
C HIS A 144 -32.59 13.81 -4.46
N CYS A 145 -32.22 12.63 -3.93
CA CYS A 145 -32.42 11.38 -4.66
C CYS A 145 -33.90 10.93 -4.55
N PRO A 146 -34.49 10.46 -5.66
CA PRO A 146 -35.83 9.87 -5.60
C PRO A 146 -35.80 8.64 -4.68
N PRO A 147 -36.87 8.40 -3.90
CA PRO A 147 -36.92 7.28 -2.98
C PRO A 147 -36.67 5.97 -3.73
N LYS A 148 -35.77 5.14 -3.18
CA LYS A 148 -35.50 3.81 -3.72
C LYS A 148 -36.80 3.06 -3.84
N LYS A 149 -37.30 2.81 -5.07
CA LYS A 149 -38.45 1.94 -5.28
C LYS A 149 -38.14 0.59 -4.69
N ALA A 150 -38.90 0.21 -3.66
CA ALA A 150 -38.82 -1.14 -3.11
C ALA A 150 -39.15 -2.12 -4.25
N ILE A 151 -38.16 -2.86 -4.70
CA ILE A 151 -38.39 -3.98 -5.62
C ILE A 151 -39.03 -5.06 -4.76
N LYS A 152 -40.35 -5.26 -5.00
CA LYS A 152 -41.07 -6.40 -4.43
C LYS A 152 -40.80 -7.65 -5.22
#